data_988c1121711f76df019120fb301e2e38
#
_entry.id   988c1121711f76df019120fb301e2e38
#
_cell.length_a   1.000
_cell.length_b   1.000
_cell.length_c   1.000
_cell.angle_alpha   90.00
_cell.angle_beta   90.00
_cell.angle_gamma   90.00
#
_symmetry.space_group_name_H-M   'P 1'
#
loop_
_entity.id
_entity.type
_entity.pdbx_description
1 polymer ?
#
loop_
_entity_poly.entity_id
_entity_poly.type
_entity_poly.pdbx_seq_one_letter_code
_entity_poly.pdbx_strand_id
1 'polypeptide(L)'
;MTLTYRRLTPTDAVAYRALMLEAYDRHPDAFTSDVKERETLPGEWWENRLDNSNASTEAVFAAVEDNKLLGVAGLSVETRNKARHKSTLFGMYVPQAHRNRGIGYQLMCSVLDHARSRPELLVVQLTVTRVMPQHRGFMSAWAL
;
A
#
# COMPACT_ATOMS: atom_id res chain seq x y z
N MET A 1 4.00 -21.79 -10.91
CA MET A 1 4.15 -20.63 -10.03
C MET A 1 3.32 -19.48 -10.57
N THR A 2 2.30 -19.10 -9.83
CA THR A 2 1.35 -18.11 -10.31
C THR A 2 1.45 -16.85 -9.47
N LEU A 3 1.72 -15.73 -10.12
CA LEU A 3 1.70 -14.42 -9.49
C LEU A 3 0.25 -13.94 -9.46
N THR A 4 -0.25 -13.64 -8.27
CA THR A 4 -1.62 -13.15 -8.07
C THR A 4 -1.59 -11.83 -7.33
N TYR A 5 -2.69 -11.07 -7.46
CA TYR A 5 -2.87 -9.80 -6.77
C TYR A 5 -4.13 -9.89 -5.94
N ARG A 6 -4.04 -9.65 -4.64
CA ARG A 6 -5.21 -9.75 -3.78
C ARG A 6 -5.12 -8.75 -2.63
N ARG A 7 -6.27 -8.45 -2.03
CA ARG A 7 -6.33 -7.66 -0.82
C ARG A 7 -5.83 -8.50 0.35
N LEU A 8 -4.99 -7.90 1.20
CA LEU A 8 -4.53 -8.56 2.42
C LEU A 8 -5.63 -8.55 3.48
N THR A 9 -5.56 -9.53 4.36
CA THR A 9 -6.47 -9.69 5.50
C THR A 9 -5.64 -9.72 6.78
N PRO A 10 -6.27 -9.64 7.97
CA PRO A 10 -5.51 -9.68 9.22
C PRO A 10 -4.61 -10.90 9.37
N THR A 11 -4.93 -12.02 8.71
CA THR A 11 -4.07 -13.21 8.74
C THR A 11 -2.73 -13.00 8.04
N ASP A 12 -2.60 -11.94 7.25
CA ASP A 12 -1.35 -11.61 6.55
C ASP A 12 -0.46 -10.65 7.35
N ALA A 13 -0.86 -10.30 8.57
CA ALA A 13 -0.20 -9.22 9.33
C ALA A 13 1.28 -9.47 9.57
N VAL A 14 1.68 -10.71 9.86
CA VAL A 14 3.09 -11.04 10.12
C VAL A 14 3.94 -10.81 8.88
N ALA A 15 3.50 -11.30 7.73
CA ALA A 15 4.22 -11.13 6.47
C ALA A 15 4.24 -9.67 6.04
N TYR A 16 3.13 -8.97 6.19
CA TYR A 16 3.03 -7.55 5.85
C TYR A 16 3.97 -6.72 6.71
N ARG A 17 3.99 -6.96 8.02
CA ARG A 17 4.89 -6.28 8.94
C ARG A 17 6.35 -6.46 8.52
N ALA A 18 6.75 -7.69 8.23
CA ALA A 18 8.13 -7.98 7.83
C ALA A 18 8.51 -7.20 6.58
N LEU A 19 7.64 -7.17 5.58
CA LEU A 19 7.90 -6.46 4.34
C LEU A 19 7.99 -4.95 4.54
N MET A 20 7.10 -4.37 5.36
CA MET A 20 7.10 -2.93 5.60
C MET A 20 8.29 -2.49 6.43
N LEU A 21 8.72 -3.30 7.41
CA LEU A 21 9.93 -2.97 8.18
C LEU A 21 11.16 -2.98 7.28
N GLU A 22 11.24 -3.91 6.32
CA GLU A 22 12.29 -3.89 5.32
C GLU A 22 12.25 -2.59 4.51
N ALA A 23 11.06 -2.16 4.10
CA ALA A 23 10.90 -0.94 3.30
C ALA A 23 11.39 0.29 4.08
N TYR A 24 11.00 0.42 5.33
CA TYR A 24 11.41 1.57 6.16
C TYR A 24 12.92 1.57 6.41
N ASP A 25 13.50 0.40 6.61
CA ASP A 25 14.92 0.27 6.87
C ASP A 25 15.77 0.59 5.63
N ARG A 26 15.37 0.08 4.48
CA ARG A 26 16.13 0.23 3.23
C ARG A 26 15.91 1.58 2.54
N HIS A 27 14.75 2.19 2.76
CA HIS A 27 14.36 3.42 2.08
C HIS A 27 13.78 4.45 3.05
N PRO A 28 14.56 4.87 4.07
CA PRO A 28 14.03 5.77 5.09
C PRO A 28 13.56 7.12 4.52
N ASP A 29 14.15 7.56 3.40
CA ASP A 29 13.76 8.82 2.78
C ASP A 29 12.47 8.72 1.97
N ALA A 30 12.05 7.50 1.64
CA ALA A 30 10.85 7.28 0.83
C ALA A 30 9.58 7.12 1.66
N PHE A 31 9.72 6.92 2.98
CA PHE A 31 8.59 6.70 3.87
C PHE A 31 8.63 7.69 5.03
N THR A 32 7.44 8.09 5.48
CA THR A 32 7.33 9.01 6.61
C THR A 32 7.48 8.31 7.96
N SER A 33 7.42 6.98 7.96
CA SER A 33 7.51 6.19 9.19
C SER A 33 8.93 5.72 9.44
N ASP A 34 9.34 5.69 10.70
CA ASP A 34 10.63 5.20 11.13
C ASP A 34 10.52 3.71 11.48
N VAL A 35 11.51 2.92 11.07
CA VAL A 35 11.55 1.49 11.36
C VAL A 35 11.48 1.21 12.86
N LYS A 36 12.22 1.98 13.67
CA LYS A 36 12.23 1.78 15.12
C LYS A 36 10.88 2.04 15.75
N GLU A 37 10.18 3.06 15.28
CA GLU A 37 8.83 3.38 15.76
C GLU A 37 7.86 2.27 15.41
N ARG A 38 7.91 1.79 14.18
CA ARG A 38 6.96 0.79 13.69
C ARG A 38 7.20 -0.60 14.27
N GLU A 39 8.47 -0.98 14.50
CA GLU A 39 8.75 -2.31 15.02
C GLU A 39 8.30 -2.51 16.46
N THR A 40 8.11 -1.40 17.20
CA THR A 40 7.61 -1.46 18.58
C THR A 40 6.10 -1.60 18.67
N LEU A 41 5.39 -1.44 17.56
CA LEU A 41 3.93 -1.55 17.57
C LEU A 41 3.48 -2.98 17.78
N PRO A 42 2.37 -3.20 18.53
CA PRO A 42 1.87 -4.56 18.75
C PRO A 42 1.35 -5.18 17.46
N GLY A 43 1.30 -6.53 17.43
CA GLY A 43 0.76 -7.25 16.28
C GLY A 43 -0.66 -6.82 15.92
N GLU A 44 -1.46 -6.49 16.93
CA GLU A 44 -2.83 -6.05 16.74
C GLU A 44 -2.90 -4.76 15.88
N TRP A 45 -1.94 -3.86 16.04
CA TRP A 45 -1.88 -2.66 15.20
C TRP A 45 -1.77 -3.03 13.72
N TRP A 46 -0.93 -4.02 13.41
CA TRP A 46 -0.75 -4.49 12.04
C TRP A 46 -1.98 -5.22 11.52
N GLU A 47 -2.63 -6.00 12.37
CA GLU A 47 -3.87 -6.69 12.01
C GLU A 47 -4.98 -5.69 11.70
N ASN A 48 -5.11 -4.63 12.51
CA ASN A 48 -6.13 -3.61 12.31
C ASN A 48 -5.95 -2.86 11.00
N ARG A 49 -4.71 -2.65 10.60
CA ARG A 49 -4.43 -2.00 9.31
C ARG A 49 -4.92 -2.84 8.13
N LEU A 50 -4.98 -4.15 8.30
CA LEU A 50 -5.41 -5.08 7.26
C LEU A 50 -6.88 -5.48 7.40
N ASP A 51 -7.63 -4.79 8.24
CA ASP A 51 -9.07 -5.04 8.38
C ASP A 51 -9.74 -4.93 7.02
N ASN A 52 -10.37 -6.01 6.58
CA ASN A 52 -11.03 -6.07 5.27
C ASN A 52 -12.56 -6.05 5.37
N SER A 53 -13.09 -5.61 6.50
CA SER A 53 -14.53 -5.43 6.68
C SER A 53 -15.03 -4.24 5.86
N ASN A 54 -16.34 -4.16 5.65
CA ASN A 54 -16.96 -3.05 4.93
C ASN A 54 -16.80 -1.71 5.66
N ALA A 55 -16.55 -1.76 6.97
CA ALA A 55 -16.36 -0.55 7.78
C ALA A 55 -14.93 -0.01 7.71
N SER A 56 -14.00 -0.76 7.12
CA SER A 56 -12.60 -0.36 7.08
C SER A 56 -12.40 0.85 6.17
N THR A 57 -11.56 1.79 6.64
CA THR A 57 -11.15 2.95 5.85
C THR A 57 -9.82 2.72 5.16
N GLU A 58 -9.19 1.58 5.38
CA GLU A 58 -7.91 1.24 4.77
C GLU A 58 -8.01 -0.10 4.06
N ALA A 59 -7.29 -0.21 2.94
CA ALA A 59 -7.19 -1.47 2.20
C ALA A 59 -5.76 -1.60 1.72
N VAL A 60 -5.18 -2.79 1.89
CA VAL A 60 -3.82 -3.07 1.41
C VAL A 60 -3.89 -4.22 0.42
N PHE A 61 -3.24 -4.03 -0.72
CA PHE A 61 -3.17 -5.03 -1.78
C PHE A 61 -1.73 -5.51 -1.92
N ALA A 62 -1.58 -6.77 -2.31
CA ALA A 62 -0.26 -7.37 -2.47
C ALA A 62 -0.18 -8.21 -3.73
N ALA A 63 1.03 -8.26 -4.28
CA ALA A 63 1.41 -9.26 -5.26
C ALA A 63 1.91 -10.47 -4.49
N VAL A 64 1.36 -11.64 -4.77
CA VAL A 64 1.65 -12.86 -4.02
C VAL A 64 2.07 -13.97 -4.99
N GLU A 65 3.19 -14.62 -4.71
CA GLU A 65 3.69 -15.75 -5.46
C GLU A 65 4.24 -16.77 -4.46
N ASP A 66 3.77 -18.01 -4.52
CA ASP A 66 4.19 -19.08 -3.61
C ASP A 66 4.05 -18.69 -2.13
N ASN A 67 2.95 -18.04 -1.79
CA ASN A 67 2.64 -17.56 -0.43
C ASN A 67 3.59 -16.48 0.08
N LYS A 68 4.36 -15.84 -0.80
CA LYS A 68 5.26 -14.75 -0.45
C LYS A 68 4.72 -13.43 -1.00
N LEU A 69 4.86 -12.39 -0.21
CA LEU A 69 4.51 -11.03 -0.65
C LEU A 69 5.68 -10.46 -1.46
N LEU A 70 5.43 -10.14 -2.73
CA LEU A 70 6.43 -9.57 -3.62
C LEU A 70 6.31 -8.05 -3.74
N GLY A 71 5.25 -7.49 -3.22
CA GLY A 71 5.03 -6.05 -3.24
C GLY A 71 3.69 -5.74 -2.61
N VAL A 72 3.53 -4.50 -2.13
CA VAL A 72 2.31 -4.04 -1.49
C VAL A 72 1.99 -2.61 -1.89
N ALA A 73 0.71 -2.25 -1.80
CA ALA A 73 0.25 -0.87 -1.92
C ALA A 73 -1.05 -0.72 -1.15
N GLY A 74 -1.22 0.38 -0.44
CA GLY A 74 -2.39 0.62 0.38
C GLY A 74 -3.18 1.86 -0.06
N LEU A 75 -4.46 1.87 0.28
CA LEU A 75 -5.34 3.00 0.07
C LEU A 75 -6.03 3.35 1.40
N SER A 76 -5.91 4.61 1.80
CA SER A 76 -6.58 5.13 3.00
C SER A 76 -7.64 6.13 2.55
N VAL A 77 -8.87 5.96 3.05
CA VAL A 77 -9.99 6.83 2.73
C VAL A 77 -10.13 7.87 3.83
N GLU A 78 -10.28 9.14 3.44
CA GLU A 78 -10.49 10.20 4.41
C GLU A 78 -11.83 10.02 5.12
N THR A 79 -11.82 10.11 6.46
CA THR A 79 -13.01 9.84 7.26
C THR A 79 -13.82 11.09 7.59
N ARG A 80 -13.25 12.30 7.40
CA ARG A 80 -13.96 13.54 7.66
C ARG A 80 -15.02 13.77 6.60
N ASN A 81 -16.20 14.18 7.01
CA ASN A 81 -17.36 14.31 6.12
C ASN A 81 -17.08 15.16 4.88
N LYS A 82 -16.39 16.29 5.05
CA LYS A 82 -16.12 17.21 3.94
C LYS A 82 -15.04 16.69 2.97
N ALA A 83 -14.29 15.67 3.36
CA ALA A 83 -13.19 15.15 2.56
C ALA A 83 -13.35 13.67 2.17
N ARG A 84 -14.55 13.11 2.36
CA ARG A 84 -14.80 11.67 2.10
C ARG A 84 -14.60 11.25 0.66
N HIS A 85 -14.59 12.20 -0.27
CA HIS A 85 -14.31 11.92 -1.68
C HIS A 85 -12.82 11.72 -1.95
N LYS A 86 -11.96 11.93 -0.96
CA LYS A 86 -10.51 11.84 -1.10
C LYS A 86 -9.99 10.55 -0.50
N SER A 87 -8.94 10.03 -1.11
CA SER A 87 -8.21 8.88 -0.60
C SER A 87 -6.73 9.08 -0.88
N THR A 88 -5.89 8.37 -0.14
CA THR A 88 -4.43 8.52 -0.24
C THR A 88 -3.80 7.15 -0.42
N LEU A 89 -2.95 7.03 -1.43
CA LEU A 89 -2.10 5.85 -1.60
C LEU A 89 -1.01 5.90 -0.52
N PHE A 90 -0.78 4.78 0.14
CA PHE A 90 0.27 4.69 1.15
C PHE A 90 1.00 3.36 1.06
N GLY A 91 2.21 3.33 1.65
CA GLY A 91 2.93 2.08 1.85
C GLY A 91 3.20 1.27 0.61
N MET A 92 3.41 1.93 -0.54
CA MET A 92 3.74 1.21 -1.76
C MET A 92 5.21 0.82 -1.75
N TYR A 93 5.47 -0.49 -1.88
CA TYR A 93 6.83 -1.00 -1.88
C TYR A 93 6.93 -2.30 -2.67
N VAL A 94 7.91 -2.35 -3.56
CA VAL A 94 8.30 -3.57 -4.28
C VAL A 94 9.79 -3.77 -4.04
N PRO A 95 10.22 -4.86 -3.37
CA PRO A 95 11.63 -5.14 -3.16
C PRO A 95 12.40 -5.16 -4.47
N GLN A 96 13.66 -4.73 -4.43
CA GLN A 96 14.49 -4.62 -5.62
C GLN A 96 14.57 -5.92 -6.41
N ALA A 97 14.60 -7.06 -5.72
CA ALA A 97 14.68 -8.37 -6.36
C ALA A 97 13.47 -8.67 -7.25
N HIS A 98 12.35 -7.98 -7.05
CA HIS A 98 11.10 -8.23 -7.77
C HIS A 98 10.70 -7.07 -8.68
N ARG A 99 11.53 -6.05 -8.80
CA ARG A 99 11.26 -4.91 -9.69
C ARG A 99 11.42 -5.32 -11.16
N ASN A 100 10.91 -4.47 -12.04
CA ASN A 100 10.94 -4.68 -13.50
C ASN A 100 10.09 -5.87 -13.96
N ARG A 101 9.10 -6.28 -13.15
CA ARG A 101 8.14 -7.33 -13.50
C ARG A 101 6.72 -6.78 -13.67
N GLY A 102 6.57 -5.45 -13.63
CA GLY A 102 5.26 -4.81 -13.72
C GLY A 102 4.44 -4.90 -12.44
N ILE A 103 5.02 -5.32 -11.33
CA ILE A 103 4.29 -5.51 -10.07
C ILE A 103 3.74 -4.19 -9.54
N GLY A 104 4.56 -3.14 -9.53
CA GLY A 104 4.10 -1.82 -9.07
C GLY A 104 2.91 -1.32 -9.87
N TYR A 105 2.96 -1.47 -11.18
CA TYR A 105 1.85 -1.07 -12.06
C TYR A 105 0.57 -1.84 -11.72
N GLN A 106 0.67 -3.15 -11.58
CA GLN A 106 -0.50 -3.98 -11.28
C GLN A 106 -1.07 -3.70 -9.89
N LEU A 107 -0.21 -3.40 -8.92
CA LEU A 107 -0.66 -2.98 -7.60
C LEU A 107 -1.44 -1.66 -7.66
N MET A 108 -0.96 -0.72 -8.48
CA MET A 108 -1.69 0.54 -8.71
C MET A 108 -3.05 0.26 -9.33
N CYS A 109 -3.13 -0.64 -10.29
CA CYS A 109 -4.41 -1.02 -10.90
C CYS A 109 -5.37 -1.59 -9.84
N SER A 110 -4.87 -2.43 -8.94
CA SER A 110 -5.68 -3.00 -7.87
C SER A 110 -6.23 -1.92 -6.94
N VAL A 111 -5.38 -0.96 -6.56
CA VAL A 111 -5.80 0.15 -5.70
C VAL A 111 -6.84 1.02 -6.40
N LEU A 112 -6.62 1.34 -7.67
CA LEU A 112 -7.55 2.19 -8.43
C LEU A 112 -8.89 1.48 -8.65
N ASP A 113 -8.88 0.18 -8.92
CA ASP A 113 -10.12 -0.59 -9.07
C ASP A 113 -10.91 -0.59 -7.77
N HIS A 114 -10.24 -0.74 -6.64
CA HIS A 114 -10.89 -0.66 -5.34
C HIS A 114 -11.50 0.72 -5.11
N ALA A 115 -10.75 1.78 -5.42
CA ALA A 115 -11.24 3.15 -5.28
C ALA A 115 -12.47 3.40 -6.15
N ARG A 116 -12.45 2.90 -7.39
CA ARG A 116 -13.59 3.03 -8.31
C ARG A 116 -14.82 2.28 -7.84
N SER A 117 -14.65 1.23 -7.04
CA SER A 117 -15.77 0.49 -6.48
C SER A 117 -16.50 1.26 -5.37
N ARG A 118 -15.93 2.36 -4.89
CA ARG A 118 -16.50 3.20 -3.85
C ARG A 118 -17.04 4.48 -4.50
N PRO A 119 -18.37 4.61 -4.65
CA PRO A 119 -18.93 5.73 -5.42
C PRO A 119 -18.65 7.11 -4.82
N GLU A 120 -18.36 7.20 -3.53
CA GLU A 120 -18.04 8.46 -2.88
C GLU A 120 -16.62 8.96 -3.15
N LEU A 121 -15.75 8.12 -3.69
CA LEU A 121 -14.35 8.51 -3.95
C LEU A 121 -14.19 9.11 -5.33
N LEU A 122 -13.63 10.32 -5.39
CA LEU A 122 -13.37 11.04 -6.63
C LEU A 122 -11.88 11.24 -6.89
N VAL A 123 -11.04 11.14 -5.86
CA VAL A 123 -9.61 11.46 -5.95
C VAL A 123 -8.78 10.44 -5.19
N VAL A 124 -7.70 9.99 -5.80
CA VAL A 124 -6.63 9.26 -5.11
C VAL A 124 -5.40 10.14 -5.10
N GLN A 125 -4.91 10.47 -3.91
CA GLN A 125 -3.73 11.30 -3.73
C GLN A 125 -2.49 10.45 -3.53
N LEU A 126 -1.38 10.93 -4.07
CA LEU A 126 -0.08 10.27 -3.95
C LEU A 126 0.89 11.20 -3.25
N THR A 127 1.71 10.63 -2.36
CA THR A 127 2.83 11.34 -1.77
C THR A 127 4.11 10.80 -2.37
N VAL A 128 4.89 11.67 -3.02
CA VAL A 128 6.11 11.27 -3.71
C VAL A 128 7.30 12.00 -3.09
N THR A 129 8.31 11.25 -2.69
CA THR A 129 9.52 11.81 -2.10
C THR A 129 10.48 12.26 -3.21
N ARG A 130 11.01 13.47 -3.10
CA ARG A 130 11.89 14.05 -4.12
C ARG A 130 13.17 13.26 -4.37
N VAL A 131 13.63 12.54 -3.35
CA VAL A 131 14.85 11.74 -3.45
C VAL A 131 14.68 10.49 -4.30
N MET A 132 13.46 10.22 -4.79
CA MET A 132 13.13 9.05 -5.61
C MET A 132 12.59 9.48 -6.97
N PRO A 133 13.42 10.14 -7.82
CA PRO A 133 12.91 10.71 -9.09
C PRO A 133 12.26 9.69 -10.01
N GLN A 134 12.76 8.46 -10.04
CA GLN A 134 12.20 7.41 -10.86
C GLN A 134 10.78 7.01 -10.44
N HIS A 135 10.42 7.22 -9.18
CA HIS A 135 9.07 6.99 -8.69
C HIS A 135 8.13 8.14 -9.02
N ARG A 136 8.68 9.36 -9.07
CA ARG A 136 7.89 10.56 -9.32
C ARG A 136 7.16 10.52 -10.65
N GLY A 137 7.87 10.19 -11.71
CA GLY A 137 7.27 10.10 -13.04
C GLY A 137 6.18 9.06 -13.12
N PHE A 138 6.37 7.93 -12.46
CA PHE A 138 5.39 6.86 -12.43
C PHE A 138 4.13 7.27 -11.65
N MET A 139 4.32 7.77 -10.43
CA MET A 139 3.19 8.06 -9.55
C MET A 139 2.37 9.25 -9.99
N SER A 140 3.00 10.26 -10.57
CA SER A 140 2.31 11.48 -10.97
C SER A 140 1.31 11.27 -12.10
N ALA A 141 1.36 10.13 -12.77
CA ALA A 141 0.45 9.83 -13.88
C ALA A 141 -0.93 9.32 -13.42
N TRP A 142 -1.14 9.06 -12.14
CA TRP A 142 -2.34 8.38 -11.67
C TRP A 142 -3.36 9.34 -11.06
N ALA A 143 -4.58 9.32 -11.62
CA ALA A 143 -5.75 10.04 -11.11
C ALA A 143 -7.01 9.27 -11.50
N LEU A 144 -8.07 9.46 -10.74
CA LEU A 144 -9.36 8.88 -11.04
C LEU A 144 -10.14 9.70 -12.08
#